data_a7a36480a555269862ddecc3f6d52b99
#
_entry.id   a7a36480a555269862ddecc3f6d52b99
#
_cell.length_a   1.000
_cell.length_b   1.000
_cell.length_c   1.000
_cell.angle_alpha   90.00
_cell.angle_beta   90.00
_cell.angle_gamma   90.00
#
_symmetry.space_group_name_H-M   'P 1'
#
loop_
_entity.id
_entity.type
_entity.pdbx_description
1 polymer ?
#
loop_
_entity_poly.entity_id
_entity_poly.type
_entity_poly.pdbx_seq_one_letter_code
_entity_poly.pdbx_strand_id
1 'polypeptide(L)'
;MTKDQQIEAEAAAFRALVEHLQQRTDVQNIDLMNLSGFCRNCLCKWYSAAARKIDPEFEFSEAQQRVYGMSIDEWKRDYQTEASEEQQRRFEETKPQHAKITGY
;
A
#
# COMPACT_ATOMS: atom_id res chain seq x y z
N MET A 1 22.60 12.71 11.88
CA MET A 1 21.40 13.36 11.32
C MET A 1 20.49 13.85 12.43
N THR A 2 19.90 15.02 12.25
CA THR A 2 18.87 15.54 13.15
C THR A 2 17.57 14.73 12.98
N LYS A 3 16.63 14.92 13.90
CA LYS A 3 15.30 14.29 13.81
C LYS A 3 14.57 14.73 12.54
N ASP A 4 14.63 16.00 12.18
CA ASP A 4 14.00 16.51 10.97
C ASP A 4 14.61 15.91 9.71
N GLN A 5 15.93 15.74 9.69
CA GLN A 5 16.62 15.08 8.59
C GLN A 5 16.21 13.60 8.46
N GLN A 6 16.04 12.91 9.58
CA GLN A 6 15.55 11.52 9.58
C GLN A 6 14.15 11.43 9.00
N ILE A 7 13.26 12.33 9.40
CA ILE A 7 11.88 12.40 8.89
C ILE A 7 11.89 12.64 7.38
N GLU A 8 12.74 13.56 6.93
CA GLU A 8 12.85 13.87 5.49
C GLU A 8 13.35 12.66 4.71
N ALA A 9 14.34 11.94 5.22
CA ALA A 9 14.87 10.74 4.60
C ALA A 9 13.81 9.63 4.54
N GLU A 10 13.07 9.44 5.62
CA GLU A 10 11.98 8.46 5.68
C GLU A 10 10.87 8.80 4.69
N ALA A 11 10.51 10.08 4.58
CA ALA A 11 9.53 10.53 3.60
C ALA A 11 10.01 10.29 2.17
N ALA A 12 11.28 10.57 1.90
CA ALA A 12 11.88 10.36 0.58
C ALA A 12 11.91 8.88 0.21
N ALA A 13 12.25 8.01 1.17
CA ALA A 13 12.26 6.56 0.97
C ALA A 13 10.84 6.03 0.71
N PHE A 14 9.85 6.52 1.44
CA PHE A 14 8.44 6.18 1.20
C PHE A 14 8.01 6.58 -0.22
N ARG A 15 8.36 7.79 -0.65
CA ARG A 15 8.04 8.25 -2.00
C ARG A 15 8.68 7.38 -3.07
N ALA A 16 9.93 6.97 -2.86
CA ALA A 16 10.64 6.08 -3.80
C ALA A 16 9.95 4.72 -3.90
N LEU A 17 9.55 4.13 -2.77
CA LEU A 17 8.82 2.88 -2.74
C LEU A 17 7.49 2.98 -3.50
N VAL A 18 6.73 4.04 -3.24
CA VAL A 18 5.43 4.29 -3.86
C VAL A 18 5.59 4.44 -5.38
N GLU A 19 6.56 5.24 -5.83
CA GLU A 19 6.83 5.43 -7.25
C GLU A 19 7.21 4.11 -7.94
N HIS A 20 8.02 3.28 -7.27
CA HIS A 20 8.39 1.98 -7.79
C HIS A 20 7.16 1.08 -7.98
N LEU A 21 6.30 1.01 -6.98
CA LEU A 21 5.08 0.20 -7.04
C LEU A 21 4.09 0.72 -8.10
N GLN A 22 4.06 2.04 -8.34
CA GLN A 22 3.25 2.62 -9.42
C GLN A 22 3.73 2.18 -10.80
N GLN A 23 5.04 1.98 -10.97
CA GLN A 23 5.63 1.50 -12.22
C GLN A 23 5.42 0.00 -12.43
N ARG A 24 5.31 -0.77 -11.35
CA ARG A 24 5.16 -2.22 -11.39
C ARG A 24 3.68 -2.63 -11.44
N THR A 25 2.98 -2.16 -12.46
CA THR A 25 1.57 -2.48 -12.68
C THR A 25 1.33 -3.95 -13.04
N ASP A 26 2.38 -4.66 -13.41
CA ASP A 26 2.38 -6.10 -13.65
C ASP A 26 2.27 -6.93 -12.37
N VAL A 27 2.62 -6.35 -11.21
CA VAL A 27 2.59 -7.05 -9.93
C VAL A 27 1.27 -6.76 -9.22
N GLN A 28 0.50 -7.81 -8.98
CA GLN A 28 -0.79 -7.70 -8.29
C GLN A 28 -0.58 -7.57 -6.78
N ASN A 29 -1.54 -6.94 -6.11
CA ASN A 29 -1.50 -6.82 -4.65
C ASN A 29 -1.46 -8.19 -3.97
N ILE A 30 -2.16 -9.18 -4.52
CA ILE A 30 -2.12 -10.53 -3.96
C ILE A 30 -0.73 -11.15 -4.06
N ASP A 31 0.03 -10.85 -5.11
CA ASP A 31 1.41 -11.32 -5.23
C ASP A 31 2.30 -10.74 -4.13
N LEU A 32 2.14 -9.44 -3.86
CA LEU A 32 2.88 -8.78 -2.79
C LEU A 32 2.51 -9.35 -1.42
N MET A 33 1.22 -9.57 -1.17
CA MET A 33 0.74 -10.17 0.08
C MET A 33 1.34 -11.56 0.28
N ASN A 34 1.35 -12.36 -0.77
CA ASN A 34 1.88 -13.73 -0.72
C ASN A 34 3.39 -13.76 -0.49
N LEU A 35 4.11 -12.78 -1.04
CA LEU A 35 5.56 -12.71 -0.91
C LEU A 35 6.00 -12.09 0.41
N SER A 36 5.41 -10.96 0.78
CA SER A 36 5.93 -10.11 1.86
C SER A 36 4.93 -9.84 2.98
N GLY A 37 3.68 -10.20 2.81
CA GLY A 37 2.65 -9.94 3.81
C GLY A 37 2.11 -8.53 3.81
N PHE A 38 2.49 -7.68 2.86
CA PHE A 38 1.90 -6.36 2.69
C PHE A 38 1.72 -6.07 1.19
N CYS A 39 0.88 -5.09 0.89
CA CYS A 39 0.66 -4.65 -0.49
C CYS A 39 0.37 -3.14 -0.53
N ARG A 40 -0.01 -2.64 -1.70
CA ARG A 40 -0.36 -1.22 -1.88
C ARG A 40 -1.47 -0.78 -0.92
N ASN A 41 -2.45 -1.64 -0.68
CA ASN A 41 -3.52 -1.34 0.28
C ASN A 41 -3.00 -1.18 1.70
N CYS A 42 -2.04 -1.98 2.10
CA CYS A 42 -1.40 -1.83 3.42
C CYS A 42 -0.69 -0.49 3.54
N LEU A 43 0.00 -0.05 2.49
CA LEU A 43 0.62 1.27 2.48
C LEU A 43 -0.42 2.38 2.60
N CYS A 44 -1.56 2.25 1.92
CA CYS A 44 -2.67 3.20 2.08
C CYS A 44 -3.16 3.25 3.53
N LYS A 45 -3.29 2.10 4.17
CA LYS A 45 -3.74 2.01 5.56
C LYS A 45 -2.73 2.63 6.53
N TRP A 46 -1.45 2.30 6.38
CA TRP A 46 -0.39 2.91 7.19
C TRP A 46 -0.35 4.42 7.01
N TYR A 47 -0.43 4.88 5.77
CA TYR A 47 -0.43 6.31 5.46
C TYR A 47 -1.64 7.01 6.08
N SER A 48 -2.84 6.43 5.90
CA SER A 48 -4.08 6.98 6.45
C SER A 48 -4.06 7.03 7.97
N ALA A 49 -3.57 5.97 8.63
CA ALA A 49 -3.45 5.94 10.08
C ALA A 49 -2.53 7.05 10.60
N ALA A 50 -1.40 7.26 9.93
CA ALA A 50 -0.47 8.33 10.28
C ALA A 50 -1.06 9.71 10.01
N ALA A 51 -1.68 9.89 8.83
CA ALA A 51 -2.27 11.15 8.41
C ALA A 51 -3.42 11.58 9.33
N ARG A 52 -4.24 10.66 9.82
CA ARG A 52 -5.35 10.98 10.72
C ARG A 52 -4.92 11.46 12.10
N LYS A 53 -3.70 11.15 12.51
CA LYS A 53 -3.13 11.72 13.73
C LYS A 53 -2.81 13.21 13.59
N ILE A 54 -2.55 13.63 12.35
CA ILE A 54 -2.26 15.02 12.02
C ILE A 54 -3.53 15.76 11.64
N ASP A 55 -4.37 15.13 10.82
CA ASP A 55 -5.64 15.67 10.32
C ASP A 55 -6.74 14.61 10.49
N PRO A 56 -7.57 14.71 11.54
CA PRO A 56 -8.63 13.73 11.81
C PRO A 56 -9.67 13.60 10.71
N GLU A 57 -9.78 14.59 9.81
CA GLU A 57 -10.72 14.57 8.68
C GLU A 57 -10.12 13.97 7.41
N PHE A 58 -8.88 13.48 7.47
CA PHE A 58 -8.23 12.87 6.32
C PHE A 58 -9.05 11.72 5.77
N GLU A 59 -9.28 11.74 4.45
CA GLU A 59 -10.07 10.73 3.75
C GLU A 59 -9.18 9.59 3.24
N PHE A 60 -9.63 8.35 3.42
CA PHE A 60 -8.88 7.17 2.96
C PHE A 60 -8.63 7.20 1.44
N SER A 61 -9.57 7.77 0.68
CA SER A 61 -9.39 7.92 -0.78
C SER A 61 -8.17 8.77 -1.15
N GLU A 62 -7.79 9.72 -0.29
CA GLU A 62 -6.57 10.52 -0.50
C GLU A 62 -5.31 9.65 -0.36
N ALA A 63 -5.33 8.72 0.59
CA ALA A 63 -4.23 7.75 0.74
C ALA A 63 -4.12 6.84 -0.49
N GLN A 64 -5.25 6.39 -1.00
CA GLN A 64 -5.29 5.58 -2.22
C GLN A 64 -4.72 6.35 -3.41
N GLN A 65 -5.14 7.59 -3.59
CA GLN A 65 -4.63 8.47 -4.64
C GLN A 65 -3.12 8.65 -4.51
N ARG A 66 -2.64 8.82 -3.29
CA ARG A 66 -1.20 9.03 -3.01
C ARG A 66 -0.37 7.80 -3.36
N VAL A 67 -0.85 6.62 -2.99
CA VAL A 67 -0.10 5.37 -3.15
C VAL A 67 -0.19 4.84 -4.58
N TYR A 68 -1.39 4.85 -5.16
CA TYR A 68 -1.59 4.32 -6.52
C TYR A 68 -1.24 5.32 -7.63
N GLY A 69 -1.18 6.63 -7.32
CA GLY A 69 -0.95 7.67 -8.32
C GLY A 69 -2.16 7.94 -9.20
N MET A 70 -3.29 7.36 -8.88
CA MET A 70 -4.56 7.49 -9.58
C MET A 70 -5.69 7.06 -8.65
N SER A 71 -6.94 7.22 -9.04
CA SER A 71 -8.05 6.70 -8.24
C SER A 71 -7.98 5.17 -8.17
N ILE A 72 -8.50 4.60 -7.07
CA ILE A 72 -8.52 3.15 -6.92
C ILE A 72 -9.36 2.47 -8.01
N ASP A 73 -10.43 3.13 -8.46
CA ASP A 73 -11.29 2.60 -9.51
C ASP A 73 -10.54 2.51 -10.84
N GLU A 74 -9.76 3.54 -11.18
CA GLU A 74 -8.92 3.53 -12.38
C GLU A 74 -7.88 2.42 -12.33
N TRP A 75 -7.22 2.26 -11.18
CA TRP A 75 -6.19 1.23 -11.03
C TRP A 75 -6.79 -0.17 -11.16
N LYS A 76 -7.94 -0.41 -10.54
CA LYS A 76 -8.65 -1.69 -10.64
C LYS A 76 -9.06 -2.00 -12.07
N ARG A 77 -9.61 -0.98 -12.76
CA ARG A 77 -10.04 -1.13 -14.15
C ARG A 77 -8.88 -1.48 -15.08
N ASP A 78 -7.75 -0.79 -14.92
CA ASP A 78 -6.66 -0.86 -15.89
C ASP A 78 -5.65 -1.96 -15.57
N TYR A 79 -5.47 -2.33 -14.30
CA TYR A 79 -4.38 -3.20 -13.90
C TYR A 79 -4.76 -4.40 -13.05
N GLN A 80 -5.84 -4.33 -12.27
CA GLN A 80 -6.21 -5.44 -11.41
C GLN A 80 -6.81 -6.58 -12.20
N THR A 81 -6.27 -7.79 -11.99
CA THR A 81 -6.79 -9.01 -12.61
C THR A 81 -7.39 -9.92 -11.56
N GLU A 82 -8.24 -10.86 -12.00
CA GLU A 82 -8.78 -11.88 -11.11
C GLU A 82 -7.66 -12.79 -10.61
N ALA A 83 -7.67 -13.08 -9.31
CA ALA A 83 -6.66 -13.96 -8.71
C ALA A 83 -6.86 -15.40 -9.17
N SER A 84 -5.76 -16.07 -9.54
CA SER A 84 -5.76 -17.48 -9.86
C SER A 84 -6.00 -18.32 -8.61
N GLU A 85 -6.35 -19.61 -8.82
CA GLU A 85 -6.49 -20.55 -7.70
C GLU A 85 -5.21 -20.67 -6.90
N GLU A 86 -4.06 -20.69 -7.56
CA GLU A 86 -2.74 -20.76 -6.91
C GLU A 86 -2.48 -19.51 -6.07
N GLN A 87 -2.78 -18.31 -6.60
CA GLN A 87 -2.63 -17.07 -5.85
C GLN A 87 -3.52 -17.07 -4.61
N GLN A 88 -4.78 -17.52 -4.74
CA GLN A 88 -5.72 -17.60 -3.62
C GLN A 88 -5.28 -18.61 -2.57
N ARG A 89 -4.77 -19.76 -2.98
CA ARG A 89 -4.27 -20.79 -2.08
C ARG A 89 -3.11 -20.26 -1.25
N ARG A 90 -2.14 -19.61 -1.89
CA ARG A 90 -1.00 -19.02 -1.20
C ARG A 90 -1.42 -17.90 -0.26
N PHE A 91 -2.41 -17.11 -0.65
CA PHE A 91 -2.95 -16.05 0.19
C PHE A 91 -3.50 -16.63 1.50
N GLU A 92 -4.27 -17.72 1.43
CA GLU A 92 -4.79 -18.40 2.62
C GLU A 92 -3.66 -18.96 3.50
N GLU A 93 -2.66 -19.57 2.90
CA GLU A 93 -1.51 -20.13 3.63
C GLU A 93 -0.70 -19.05 4.35
N THR A 94 -0.57 -17.86 3.76
CA THR A 94 0.27 -16.78 4.30
C THR A 94 -0.48 -15.83 5.23
N LYS A 95 -1.79 -15.97 5.41
CA LYS A 95 -2.59 -15.09 6.26
C LYS A 95 -1.99 -14.79 7.63
N PRO A 96 -1.43 -15.75 8.37
CA PRO A 96 -0.81 -15.44 9.66
C PRO A 96 0.35 -14.45 9.59
N GLN A 97 0.95 -14.28 8.42
CA GLN A 97 2.10 -13.40 8.19
C GLN A 97 1.70 -12.06 7.57
N HIS A 98 0.41 -11.87 7.28
CA HIS A 98 -0.06 -10.61 6.69
C HIS A 98 -0.06 -9.49 7.71
N ALA A 99 0.33 -8.30 7.27
CA ALA A 99 0.32 -7.10 8.09
C ALA A 99 -1.09 -6.82 8.62
N LYS A 100 -1.18 -6.48 9.91
CA LYS A 100 -2.43 -6.13 10.58
C LYS A 100 -2.36 -4.66 10.94
N ILE A 101 -3.25 -3.87 10.36
CA ILE A 101 -3.22 -2.42 10.47
C ILE A 101 -4.57 -1.95 10.99
N THR A 102 -4.53 -1.12 12.03
CA THR A 102 -5.73 -0.54 12.64
C THR A 102 -5.64 0.99 12.63
N GLY A 103 -6.77 1.65 12.83
CA GLY A 103 -6.81 3.11 12.99
C GLY A 103 -6.70 3.91 11.68
N TYR A 104 -6.88 3.26 10.56
CA TYR A 104 -6.82 3.96 9.26
C TYR A 104 -8.14 4.54 8.80
#